data_6ab12b8690e7b74a48fbf112462b9461
#
_entry.id   6ab12b8690e7b74a48fbf112462b9461
#
_cell.length_a   1.000
_cell.length_b   1.000
_cell.length_c   1.000
_cell.angle_alpha   90.00
_cell.angle_beta   90.00
_cell.angle_gamma   90.00
#
_symmetry.space_group_name_H-M   'P 1'
#
loop_
_entity.id
_entity.type
_entity.pdbx_description
1 polymer ?
#
loop_
_entity_poly.entity_id
_entity_poly.type
_entity_poly.pdbx_seq_one_letter_code
_entity_poly.pdbx_strand_id
1 'polypeptide(L)'
;DSSLTLKMALNNISSGTSATIEGTLGAKAKGNVTFDTQSLLDVSNVVFGNASISEWYNKPLYFSFQYDYEKGMAKLDNFTAKYDKNTAGSGTVIIKNNQDRTDINADFDMAKFDLGILEGLSKDIIAQNKGGKKFADSAFAGYNLNLSVKAGTAWYNNIEAQNLSLGVTLQDNVINITRFGVIMPGDTTIKTVGRINLNNGVDYIFNQAADSKDLRTFVSVFGIDLAKLAAAENKKSIFKRAQAEIKINGNLDSLKISFPRAVIDSTALRGNIGFVKKEKVYVLADIDTSKIIFDRYLQAVPEQLKQASVQDKFIYQMNLIPWNRDLDVDAEVNIASAVYNDIPLEKIYLHINTNQEHMDVKKFSVDNIAGASLSLSMNADKIFSAPYFNELSYDIKTDNFPLFASTLGIDTGSKNLFKRKIFAAQGAMSGTLSEFSLSSVQKFGDTEFSYTGVVAVS
;
A
#
# COMPACT_ATOMS: atom_id res chain seq x y z
N ASP A 1 63.14 2.36 -1.15
CA ASP A 1 61.70 2.71 -1.08
C ASP A 1 61.57 4.20 -0.71
N SER A 2 61.52 5.07 -1.70
CA SER A 2 61.25 6.48 -1.52
C SER A 2 59.75 6.71 -1.61
N SER A 3 59.08 6.82 -0.50
CA SER A 3 57.67 7.25 -0.43
C SER A 3 57.59 8.75 -0.40
N LEU A 4 56.95 9.36 -1.40
CA LEU A 4 56.67 10.80 -1.41
C LEU A 4 55.24 10.99 -0.85
N THR A 5 55.11 11.67 0.26
CA THR A 5 53.79 12.05 0.81
C THR A 5 53.27 13.27 0.05
N LEU A 6 52.20 13.11 -0.69
CA LEU A 6 51.51 14.21 -1.37
C LEU A 6 50.34 14.66 -0.50
N LYS A 7 50.34 15.98 -0.18
CA LYS A 7 49.23 16.64 0.46
C LYS A 7 48.63 17.61 -0.56
N MET A 8 47.46 17.31 -1.05
CA MET A 8 46.78 18.12 -2.03
C MET A 8 45.49 18.69 -1.40
N ALA A 9 45.39 20.00 -1.34
CA ALA A 9 44.17 20.71 -0.96
C ALA A 9 43.51 21.27 -2.22
N LEU A 10 42.33 20.82 -2.53
CA LEU A 10 41.50 21.37 -3.59
C LEU A 10 40.48 22.31 -2.96
N ASN A 11 40.65 23.63 -3.21
CA ASN A 11 39.67 24.63 -2.78
C ASN A 11 39.00 25.21 -4.02
N ASN A 12 37.71 24.99 -4.11
CA ASN A 12 36.91 25.70 -5.10
C ASN A 12 36.24 26.91 -4.45
N ILE A 13 36.73 28.09 -4.76
CA ILE A 13 36.31 29.34 -4.13
C ILE A 13 34.88 29.72 -4.51
N SER A 14 34.39 29.28 -5.65
CA SER A 14 33.03 29.58 -6.14
C SER A 14 31.95 28.76 -5.47
N SER A 15 32.26 27.58 -4.97
CA SER A 15 31.30 26.64 -4.38
C SER A 15 31.51 26.39 -2.88
N GLY A 16 32.56 26.94 -2.28
CA GLY A 16 32.90 26.65 -0.88
C GLY A 16 33.45 25.24 -0.66
N THR A 17 33.79 24.51 -1.72
CA THR A 17 34.30 23.14 -1.64
C THR A 17 35.73 23.11 -1.13
N SER A 18 35.99 22.36 -0.09
CA SER A 18 37.33 22.00 0.33
C SER A 18 37.51 20.49 0.36
N ALA A 19 38.46 19.98 -0.39
CA ALA A 19 38.84 18.57 -0.34
C ALA A 19 40.35 18.49 0.00
N THR A 20 40.70 17.70 0.98
CA THR A 20 42.08 17.41 1.33
C THR A 20 42.37 15.94 1.04
N ILE A 21 43.32 15.70 0.14
CA ILE A 21 43.80 14.36 -0.17
C ILE A 21 45.23 14.26 0.37
N GLU A 22 45.46 13.39 1.32
CA GLU A 22 46.75 13.04 1.83
C GLU A 22 47.13 11.64 1.37
N GLY A 23 48.25 11.50 0.70
CA GLY A 23 48.68 10.18 0.22
C GLY A 23 50.17 10.10 -0.05
N THR A 24 50.67 8.90 -0.22
CA THR A 24 51.99 8.61 -0.72
C THR A 24 51.95 8.38 -2.22
N LEU A 25 52.85 9.03 -2.97
CA LEU A 25 53.00 8.73 -4.40
C LEU A 25 53.48 7.30 -4.56
N GLY A 26 52.61 6.49 -5.06
CA GLY A 26 52.79 5.06 -5.27
C GLY A 26 51.41 4.46 -5.63
N ALA A 27 51.34 3.15 -5.65
CA ALA A 27 50.07 2.45 -5.97
C ALA A 27 49.01 2.57 -4.86
N LYS A 28 49.34 3.22 -3.71
CA LYS A 28 48.44 3.33 -2.55
C LYS A 28 48.41 4.73 -1.98
N ALA A 29 47.24 5.29 -1.83
CA ALA A 29 47.03 6.58 -1.19
C ALA A 29 45.95 6.48 -0.10
N LYS A 30 46.08 7.32 0.95
CA LYS A 30 44.99 7.53 1.92
C LYS A 30 44.39 8.88 1.64
N GLY A 31 43.08 8.94 1.53
CA GLY A 31 42.35 10.18 1.31
C GLY A 31 41.27 10.40 2.35
N ASN A 32 41.15 11.63 2.83
CA ASN A 32 40.01 12.11 3.61
C ASN A 32 39.37 13.24 2.80
N VAL A 33 38.07 13.10 2.54
CA VAL A 33 37.32 14.09 1.79
C VAL A 33 36.10 14.51 2.63
N THR A 34 36.01 15.82 2.85
CA THR A 34 34.88 16.41 3.58
C THR A 34 34.12 17.32 2.63
N PHE A 35 32.84 17.14 2.54
CA PHE A 35 31.94 17.98 1.76
C PHE A 35 30.96 18.69 2.70
N ASP A 36 30.77 19.99 2.50
CA ASP A 36 29.56 20.66 2.95
C ASP A 36 28.39 20.43 1.95
N THR A 37 27.23 21.00 2.21
CA THR A 37 26.08 20.88 1.34
C THR A 37 26.34 21.32 -0.10
N GLN A 38 26.99 22.45 -0.27
CA GLN A 38 27.27 22.99 -1.60
C GLN A 38 28.31 22.15 -2.34
N SER A 39 29.32 21.68 -1.64
CA SER A 39 30.32 20.78 -2.19
C SER A 39 29.71 19.48 -2.71
N LEU A 40 28.73 18.94 -1.99
CA LEU A 40 28.04 17.73 -2.40
C LEU A 40 27.22 17.96 -3.68
N LEU A 41 26.55 19.11 -3.80
CA LEU A 41 25.84 19.52 -5.02
C LEU A 41 26.80 19.61 -6.22
N ASP A 42 27.96 20.22 -6.03
CA ASP A 42 28.98 20.35 -7.08
C ASP A 42 29.54 19.00 -7.50
N VAL A 43 29.84 18.12 -6.56
CA VAL A 43 30.33 16.77 -6.84
C VAL A 43 29.27 15.98 -7.59
N SER A 44 28.00 16.09 -7.23
CA SER A 44 26.93 15.39 -7.94
C SER A 44 26.77 15.90 -9.37
N ASN A 45 26.92 17.19 -9.61
CA ASN A 45 26.91 17.74 -10.97
C ASN A 45 28.07 17.20 -11.82
N VAL A 46 29.21 16.92 -11.22
CA VAL A 46 30.35 16.31 -11.89
C VAL A 46 30.14 14.84 -12.15
N VAL A 47 29.60 14.08 -11.18
CA VAL A 47 29.41 12.62 -11.26
C VAL A 47 28.12 12.24 -11.99
N PHE A 48 27.04 13.00 -11.79
CA PHE A 48 25.70 12.66 -12.27
C PHE A 48 25.18 13.57 -13.40
N GLY A 49 26.02 14.46 -13.94
CA GLY A 49 25.57 15.46 -14.91
C GLY A 49 24.57 16.43 -14.25
N ASN A 50 23.73 17.09 -14.95
CA ASN A 50 22.75 18.04 -14.41
C ASN A 50 21.61 17.40 -13.60
N ALA A 51 21.86 16.34 -12.82
CA ALA A 51 20.88 15.74 -11.95
C ALA A 51 20.51 16.70 -10.81
N SER A 52 19.24 16.95 -10.59
CA SER A 52 18.81 17.70 -9.43
C SER A 52 19.01 16.84 -8.18
N ILE A 53 19.60 17.42 -7.15
CA ILE A 53 19.85 16.74 -5.89
C ILE A 53 18.74 17.13 -4.93
N SER A 54 18.17 16.14 -4.26
CA SER A 54 17.09 16.35 -3.31
C SER A 54 17.58 16.92 -1.99
N GLU A 55 16.67 17.44 -1.17
CA GLU A 55 16.95 18.13 0.09
C GLU A 55 17.76 17.31 1.12
N TRP A 56 17.80 15.99 0.99
CA TRP A 56 18.56 15.14 1.92
C TRP A 56 20.07 15.30 1.80
N TYR A 57 20.59 15.89 0.72
CA TYR A 57 22.00 16.27 0.59
C TYR A 57 22.39 17.52 1.39
N ASN A 58 21.44 18.15 2.06
CA ASN A 58 21.67 19.36 2.85
C ASN A 58 22.43 19.13 4.17
N LYS A 59 23.22 18.06 4.27
CA LYS A 59 24.01 17.75 5.47
C LYS A 59 25.44 17.38 5.11
N PRO A 60 26.42 17.72 5.96
CA PRO A 60 27.82 17.38 5.70
C PRO A 60 28.02 15.86 5.54
N LEU A 61 28.80 15.49 4.56
CA LEU A 61 29.18 14.11 4.30
C LEU A 61 30.69 13.97 4.45
N TYR A 62 31.11 13.03 5.27
CA TYR A 62 32.52 12.76 5.56
C TYR A 62 32.90 11.41 5.03
N PHE A 63 33.99 11.38 4.22
CA PHE A 63 34.56 10.14 3.70
C PHE A 63 36.00 9.99 4.19
N SER A 64 36.38 8.74 4.43
CA SER A 64 37.76 8.34 4.62
C SER A 64 37.97 7.01 3.91
N PHE A 65 39.04 6.86 3.17
CA PHE A 65 39.32 5.67 2.40
C PHE A 65 40.83 5.48 2.17
N GLN A 66 41.23 4.27 1.82
CA GLN A 66 42.52 3.94 1.26
C GLN A 66 42.33 3.68 -0.23
N TYR A 67 43.12 4.34 -1.05
CA TYR A 67 43.04 4.24 -2.50
C TYR A 67 44.18 3.38 -3.03
N ASP A 68 43.86 2.41 -3.88
CA ASP A 68 44.80 1.59 -4.61
C ASP A 68 44.39 1.57 -6.09
N TYR A 69 45.34 1.83 -6.98
CA TYR A 69 45.06 1.83 -8.42
C TYR A 69 46.06 0.94 -9.14
N GLU A 70 45.54 -0.07 -9.82
CA GLU A 70 46.33 -0.98 -10.63
C GLU A 70 45.59 -1.36 -11.91
N LYS A 71 46.25 -1.28 -13.07
CA LYS A 71 45.76 -1.76 -14.37
C LYS A 71 44.34 -1.31 -14.76
N GLY A 72 44.01 -0.05 -14.54
CA GLY A 72 42.70 0.50 -14.89
C GLY A 72 41.61 0.21 -13.87
N MET A 73 41.96 -0.35 -12.73
CA MET A 73 41.06 -0.60 -11.62
C MET A 73 41.41 0.26 -10.43
N ALA A 74 40.47 1.05 -9.95
CA ALA A 74 40.58 1.80 -8.70
C ALA A 74 39.85 1.02 -7.58
N LYS A 75 40.52 0.84 -6.46
CA LYS A 75 39.99 0.21 -5.27
C LYS A 75 40.02 1.18 -4.10
N LEU A 76 38.88 1.40 -3.46
CA LEU A 76 38.74 2.16 -2.23
C LEU A 76 38.52 1.17 -1.09
N ASP A 77 39.57 0.84 -0.36
CA ASP A 77 39.49 -0.02 0.82
C ASP A 77 39.30 0.81 2.09
N ASN A 78 38.75 0.18 3.12
CA ASN A 78 38.46 0.83 4.40
C ASN A 78 37.67 2.11 4.19
N PHE A 79 36.80 2.12 3.19
CA PHE A 79 35.94 3.25 2.94
C PHE A 79 34.97 3.42 4.11
N THR A 80 35.02 4.60 4.74
CA THR A 80 34.04 4.98 5.77
C THR A 80 33.26 6.19 5.29
N ALA A 81 31.96 6.12 5.42
CA ALA A 81 31.08 7.24 5.12
C ALA A 81 30.27 7.60 6.36
N LYS A 82 30.17 8.87 6.66
CA LYS A 82 29.33 9.40 7.72
C LYS A 82 28.51 10.55 7.18
N TYR A 83 27.23 10.35 7.12
CA TYR A 83 26.24 11.33 6.76
C TYR A 83 25.36 11.62 7.97
N ASP A 84 25.47 12.84 8.55
CA ASP A 84 24.79 13.15 9.79
C ASP A 84 25.15 12.17 10.94
N LYS A 85 24.36 12.19 12.00
CA LYS A 85 24.53 11.26 13.16
C LYS A 85 23.99 9.85 12.89
N ASN A 86 23.13 9.69 11.89
CA ASN A 86 22.35 8.48 11.67
C ASN A 86 23.00 7.50 10.68
N THR A 87 23.81 7.96 9.74
CA THR A 87 24.45 7.09 8.75
C THR A 87 25.94 7.06 9.01
N ALA A 88 26.42 5.94 9.47
CA ALA A 88 27.85 5.69 9.63
C ALA A 88 28.12 4.25 9.18
N GLY A 89 29.12 4.07 8.35
CA GLY A 89 29.42 2.76 7.81
C GLY A 89 30.82 2.64 7.27
N SER A 90 31.20 1.42 6.98
CA SER A 90 32.44 1.07 6.33
C SER A 90 32.18 0.16 5.15
N GLY A 91 33.13 0.07 4.23
CA GLY A 91 32.96 -0.78 3.07
C GLY A 91 34.14 -0.75 2.13
N THR A 92 33.90 -1.30 0.95
CA THR A 92 34.84 -1.34 -0.15
C THR A 92 34.14 -0.88 -1.42
N VAL A 93 34.80 -0.05 -2.20
CA VAL A 93 34.32 0.34 -3.54
C VAL A 93 35.39 -0.01 -4.56
N ILE A 94 35.01 -0.74 -5.60
CA ILE A 94 35.90 -1.10 -6.72
C ILE A 94 35.31 -0.47 -7.97
N ILE A 95 36.10 0.36 -8.63
CA ILE A 95 35.74 1.01 -9.89
C ILE A 95 36.70 0.47 -10.97
N LYS A 96 36.12 -0.09 -12.03
CA LYS A 96 36.88 -0.62 -13.17
C LYS A 96 36.40 0.05 -14.44
N ASN A 97 37.31 0.76 -15.10
CA ASN A 97 37.02 1.35 -16.38
C ASN A 97 37.27 0.32 -17.50
N ASN A 98 36.21 -0.02 -18.20
CA ASN A 98 36.25 -0.77 -19.46
C ASN A 98 36.11 0.22 -20.63
N GLN A 99 36.42 -0.21 -21.86
CA GLN A 99 36.45 0.71 -23.04
C GLN A 99 35.12 1.48 -23.22
N ASP A 100 33.98 0.83 -22.96
CA ASP A 100 32.65 1.39 -23.23
C ASP A 100 31.87 1.72 -21.95
N ARG A 101 32.27 1.21 -20.78
CA ARG A 101 31.52 1.34 -19.53
C ARG A 101 32.43 1.35 -18.31
N THR A 102 31.92 1.95 -17.25
CA THR A 102 32.51 1.91 -15.92
C THR A 102 31.72 0.96 -15.02
N ASP A 103 32.38 -0.09 -14.53
CA ASP A 103 31.80 -1.02 -13.55
C ASP A 103 32.12 -0.54 -12.14
N ILE A 104 31.11 -0.36 -11.31
CA ILE A 104 31.20 0.03 -9.91
C ILE A 104 30.64 -1.10 -9.06
N ASN A 105 31.49 -1.67 -8.19
CA ASN A 105 31.06 -2.63 -7.18
C ASN A 105 31.28 -2.00 -5.80
N ALA A 106 30.23 -1.93 -5.00
CA ALA A 106 30.26 -1.33 -3.67
C ALA A 106 29.60 -2.26 -2.64
N ASP A 107 30.29 -2.51 -1.54
CA ASP A 107 29.77 -3.29 -0.41
C ASP A 107 29.95 -2.47 0.87
N PHE A 108 28.85 -2.21 1.56
CA PHE A 108 28.83 -1.39 2.76
C PHE A 108 28.23 -2.17 3.92
N ASP A 109 28.88 -2.08 5.07
CA ASP A 109 28.37 -2.49 6.37
C ASP A 109 28.18 -1.24 7.22
N MET A 110 26.94 -0.93 7.57
CA MET A 110 26.55 0.31 8.21
C MET A 110 26.00 0.04 9.60
N ALA A 111 26.42 0.78 10.61
CA ALA A 111 25.76 0.76 11.91
C ALA A 111 24.35 1.33 11.79
N LYS A 112 24.21 2.42 11.03
CA LYS A 112 22.94 3.13 10.82
C LYS A 112 22.80 3.57 9.37
N PHE A 113 21.60 3.47 8.81
CA PHE A 113 21.31 3.87 7.44
C PHE A 113 20.00 4.63 7.34
N ASP A 114 19.99 5.75 6.65
CA ASP A 114 18.79 6.55 6.41
C ASP A 114 18.14 6.10 5.08
N LEU A 115 17.00 5.43 5.16
CA LEU A 115 16.22 4.99 3.98
C LEU A 115 15.63 6.18 3.19
N GLY A 116 15.53 7.37 3.78
CA GLY A 116 15.13 8.60 3.09
C GLY A 116 16.03 8.93 1.90
N ILE A 117 17.27 8.46 1.94
CA ILE A 117 18.21 8.53 0.80
C ILE A 117 17.60 7.88 -0.45
N LEU A 118 16.98 6.73 -0.31
CA LEU A 118 16.36 6.00 -1.43
C LEU A 118 15.12 6.73 -1.95
N GLU A 119 14.38 7.38 -1.08
CA GLU A 119 13.24 8.23 -1.46
C GLU A 119 13.70 9.45 -2.26
N GLY A 120 14.76 10.13 -1.80
CA GLY A 120 15.36 11.24 -2.51
C GLY A 120 15.78 10.86 -3.93
N LEU A 121 16.55 9.77 -4.05
CA LEU A 121 16.99 9.24 -5.35
C LEU A 121 15.79 8.89 -6.26
N SER A 122 14.74 8.29 -5.72
CA SER A 122 13.55 7.93 -6.52
C SER A 122 12.81 9.16 -7.05
N LYS A 123 12.69 10.23 -6.24
CA LYS A 123 12.08 11.50 -6.66
C LYS A 123 12.86 12.15 -7.80
N ASP A 124 14.19 12.13 -7.72
CA ASP A 124 15.06 12.70 -8.76
C ASP A 124 14.95 11.91 -10.08
N ILE A 125 14.93 10.57 -10.02
CA ILE A 125 14.70 9.72 -11.18
C ILE A 125 13.34 10.02 -11.83
N ILE A 126 12.29 10.15 -11.03
CA ILE A 126 10.93 10.47 -11.52
C ILE A 126 10.89 11.86 -12.15
N ALA A 127 11.52 12.87 -11.52
CA ALA A 127 11.55 14.24 -12.03
C ALA A 127 12.23 14.34 -13.40
N GLN A 128 13.35 13.64 -13.57
CA GLN A 128 14.07 13.59 -14.84
C GLN A 128 13.23 12.95 -15.96
N ASN A 129 12.49 11.89 -15.67
CA ASN A 129 11.62 11.22 -16.65
C ASN A 129 10.40 12.06 -17.06
N LYS A 130 9.85 12.89 -16.15
CA LYS A 130 8.74 13.81 -16.49
C LYS A 130 9.14 14.90 -17.48
N GLY A 131 10.42 15.26 -17.54
CA GLY A 131 10.96 16.26 -18.48
C GLY A 131 11.09 15.79 -19.93
N GLY A 132 10.67 14.56 -20.26
CA GLY A 132 10.74 14.00 -21.64
C GLY A 132 12.16 13.63 -22.09
N LYS A 133 13.16 13.78 -21.25
CA LYS A 133 14.52 13.28 -21.51
C LYS A 133 14.52 11.77 -21.30
N LYS A 134 14.98 11.01 -22.29
CA LYS A 134 15.17 9.58 -22.12
C LYS A 134 16.23 9.35 -21.04
N PHE A 135 15.99 8.41 -20.13
CA PHE A 135 16.98 8.04 -19.10
C PHE A 135 18.31 7.54 -19.73
N ALA A 136 18.26 7.06 -20.96
CA ALA A 136 19.44 6.74 -21.77
C ALA A 136 20.41 7.94 -21.96
N ASP A 137 19.90 9.18 -21.85
CA ASP A 137 20.72 10.40 -21.90
C ASP A 137 21.14 10.85 -20.50
N SER A 138 20.88 10.03 -19.47
CA SER A 138 21.22 10.33 -18.08
C SER A 138 22.70 10.04 -17.77
N ALA A 139 23.17 10.60 -16.66
CA ALA A 139 24.51 10.35 -16.15
C ALA A 139 24.82 8.87 -15.81
N PHE A 140 23.80 8.02 -15.76
CA PHE A 140 23.96 6.59 -15.52
C PHE A 140 24.18 5.77 -16.80
N ALA A 141 23.98 6.38 -17.98
CA ALA A 141 24.36 5.77 -19.23
C ALA A 141 25.89 5.55 -19.26
N GLY A 142 26.33 4.31 -19.41
CA GLY A 142 27.74 3.97 -19.39
C GLY A 142 28.26 3.47 -18.03
N TYR A 143 27.40 3.36 -17.01
CA TYR A 143 27.76 2.75 -15.73
C TYR A 143 27.02 1.43 -15.50
N ASN A 144 27.74 0.43 -14.98
CA ASN A 144 27.15 -0.71 -14.33
C ASN A 144 27.41 -0.56 -12.82
N LEU A 145 26.38 -0.74 -12.01
CA LEU A 145 26.49 -0.67 -10.55
C LEU A 145 26.08 -2.02 -9.95
N ASN A 146 26.87 -2.49 -9.01
CA ASN A 146 26.52 -3.57 -8.10
C ASN A 146 26.74 -3.06 -6.68
N LEU A 147 25.64 -2.83 -5.97
CA LEU A 147 25.63 -2.28 -4.62
C LEU A 147 25.08 -3.29 -3.64
N SER A 148 25.79 -3.54 -2.57
CA SER A 148 25.36 -4.30 -1.40
C SER A 148 25.45 -3.42 -0.16
N VAL A 149 24.37 -3.34 0.61
CA VAL A 149 24.33 -2.60 1.88
C VAL A 149 23.71 -3.49 2.95
N LYS A 150 24.37 -3.57 4.09
CA LYS A 150 23.81 -4.11 5.32
C LYS A 150 23.78 -3.00 6.36
N ALA A 151 22.73 -2.96 7.18
CA ALA A 151 22.72 -2.04 8.30
C ALA A 151 22.03 -2.67 9.53
N GLY A 152 22.61 -2.51 10.69
CA GLY A 152 22.01 -2.97 11.94
C GLY A 152 20.72 -2.23 12.24
N THR A 153 20.71 -0.91 12.06
CA THR A 153 19.55 -0.03 12.21
C THR A 153 19.34 0.79 10.95
N ALA A 154 18.10 0.93 10.52
CA ALA A 154 17.71 1.83 9.44
C ALA A 154 16.63 2.80 9.92
N TRP A 155 16.53 3.95 9.26
CA TRP A 155 15.55 5.00 9.59
C TRP A 155 14.79 5.41 8.34
N TYR A 156 13.50 5.63 8.51
CA TYR A 156 12.64 6.23 7.49
C TYR A 156 11.60 7.12 8.16
N ASN A 157 11.63 8.44 7.88
CA ASN A 157 10.69 9.41 8.47
C ASN A 157 10.52 9.25 9.99
N ASN A 158 11.62 9.14 10.74
CA ASN A 158 11.69 8.86 12.19
C ASN A 158 11.21 7.47 12.62
N ILE A 159 10.91 6.57 11.69
CA ILE A 159 10.58 5.20 11.97
C ILE A 159 11.87 4.40 12.02
N GLU A 160 12.11 3.73 13.14
CA GLU A 160 13.25 2.82 13.26
C GLU A 160 12.91 1.44 12.69
N ALA A 161 13.80 0.94 11.86
CA ALA A 161 13.78 -0.40 11.32
C ALA A 161 15.11 -1.10 11.62
N GLN A 162 15.13 -2.43 11.62
CA GLN A 162 16.29 -3.23 12.00
C GLN A 162 16.69 -4.21 10.90
N ASN A 163 17.95 -4.63 10.93
CA ASN A 163 18.50 -5.68 10.07
C ASN A 163 18.26 -5.42 8.57
N LEU A 164 18.51 -4.19 8.12
CA LEU A 164 18.44 -3.87 6.70
C LEU A 164 19.47 -4.69 5.91
N SER A 165 19.04 -5.29 4.82
CA SER A 165 19.89 -5.85 3.78
C SER A 165 19.38 -5.41 2.42
N LEU A 166 20.21 -4.76 1.62
CA LEU A 166 19.89 -4.26 0.30
C LEU A 166 20.94 -4.76 -0.70
N GLY A 167 20.49 -5.29 -1.81
CA GLY A 167 21.32 -5.62 -2.97
C GLY A 167 20.66 -5.00 -4.21
N VAL A 168 21.40 -4.19 -4.93
CA VAL A 168 20.93 -3.50 -6.14
C VAL A 168 21.96 -3.66 -7.25
N THR A 169 21.51 -3.97 -8.45
CA THR A 169 22.32 -3.85 -9.65
C THR A 169 21.68 -2.87 -10.63
N LEU A 170 22.50 -2.07 -11.29
CA LEU A 170 22.10 -1.24 -12.42
C LEU A 170 22.88 -1.69 -13.64
N GLN A 171 22.20 -2.06 -14.70
CA GLN A 171 22.79 -2.42 -15.99
C GLN A 171 21.78 -2.10 -17.10
N ASP A 172 22.23 -1.51 -18.20
CA ASP A 172 21.39 -1.22 -19.38
C ASP A 172 20.08 -0.48 -19.03
N ASN A 173 20.15 0.50 -18.12
CA ASN A 173 19.01 1.27 -17.58
C ASN A 173 17.96 0.40 -16.86
N VAL A 174 18.34 -0.77 -16.42
CA VAL A 174 17.53 -1.64 -15.58
C VAL A 174 18.12 -1.73 -14.19
N ILE A 175 17.34 -1.32 -13.19
CA ILE A 175 17.67 -1.47 -11.77
C ILE A 175 17.04 -2.77 -11.29
N ASN A 176 17.85 -3.72 -10.83
CA ASN A 176 17.35 -4.92 -10.17
C ASN A 176 17.59 -4.82 -8.67
N ILE A 177 16.54 -4.98 -7.90
CA ILE A 177 16.62 -5.22 -6.46
C ILE A 177 16.76 -6.74 -6.29
N THR A 178 17.99 -7.18 -6.11
CA THR A 178 18.32 -8.60 -5.96
C THR A 178 17.99 -9.10 -4.56
N ARG A 179 18.00 -8.19 -3.58
CA ARG A 179 17.65 -8.43 -2.19
C ARG A 179 17.26 -7.11 -1.53
N PHE A 180 16.12 -7.09 -0.88
CA PHE A 180 15.77 -6.13 0.14
C PHE A 180 15.14 -6.89 1.30
N GLY A 181 15.65 -6.70 2.49
CA GLY A 181 15.12 -7.30 3.71
C GLY A 181 15.22 -6.32 4.85
N VAL A 182 14.18 -6.22 5.67
CA VAL A 182 14.13 -5.30 6.81
C VAL A 182 13.13 -5.78 7.84
N ILE A 183 13.35 -5.47 9.11
CA ILE A 183 12.39 -5.67 10.19
C ILE A 183 11.86 -4.30 10.61
N MET A 184 10.58 -4.06 10.38
CA MET A 184 9.85 -2.86 10.71
C MET A 184 9.16 -2.98 12.09
N PRO A 185 8.64 -1.87 12.67
CA PRO A 185 7.82 -1.92 13.87
C PRO A 185 6.69 -2.96 13.79
N GLY A 186 6.30 -3.50 14.93
CA GLY A 186 5.35 -4.62 15.00
C GLY A 186 5.98 -5.98 14.67
N ASP A 187 7.31 -6.12 14.79
CA ASP A 187 8.07 -7.30 14.38
C ASP A 187 7.69 -7.74 12.95
N THR A 188 7.58 -6.76 12.05
CA THR A 188 7.17 -6.99 10.67
C THR A 188 8.40 -7.17 9.79
N THR A 189 8.63 -8.39 9.35
CA THR A 189 9.66 -8.71 8.37
C THR A 189 9.15 -8.47 6.97
N ILE A 190 9.87 -7.67 6.20
CA ILE A 190 9.60 -7.42 4.77
C ILE A 190 10.79 -7.93 3.96
N LYS A 191 10.50 -8.68 2.90
CA LYS A 191 11.50 -9.12 1.91
C LYS A 191 10.98 -8.78 0.53
N THR A 192 11.81 -8.15 -0.30
CA THR A 192 11.43 -7.73 -1.65
C THR A 192 12.54 -8.06 -2.63
N VAL A 193 12.15 -8.53 -3.80
CA VAL A 193 12.98 -8.62 -5.00
C VAL A 193 12.21 -8.03 -6.18
N GLY A 194 12.90 -7.49 -7.16
CA GLY A 194 12.21 -6.92 -8.31
C GLY A 194 13.10 -6.14 -9.24
N ARG A 195 12.48 -5.46 -10.17
CA ARG A 195 13.20 -4.64 -11.15
C ARG A 195 12.44 -3.37 -11.50
N ILE A 196 13.19 -2.34 -11.86
CA ILE A 196 12.70 -1.10 -12.44
C ILE A 196 13.37 -0.96 -13.80
N ASN A 197 12.58 -0.84 -14.85
CA ASN A 197 13.05 -0.59 -16.21
C ASN A 197 12.89 0.89 -16.53
N LEU A 198 13.96 1.53 -16.99
CA LEU A 198 14.02 2.95 -17.27
C LEU A 198 14.18 3.26 -18.77
N ASN A 199 14.13 2.26 -19.66
CA ASN A 199 14.41 2.44 -21.09
C ASN A 199 13.32 3.22 -21.84
N ASN A 200 12.05 2.98 -21.51
CA ASN A 200 10.90 3.58 -22.19
C ASN A 200 9.93 4.27 -21.20
N GLY A 201 10.47 4.92 -20.20
CA GLY A 201 9.75 5.42 -19.05
C GLY A 201 10.10 4.62 -17.79
N VAL A 202 9.24 4.70 -16.77
CA VAL A 202 9.46 3.97 -15.52
C VAL A 202 8.43 2.86 -15.41
N ASP A 203 8.86 1.61 -15.62
CA ASP A 203 8.05 0.42 -15.36
C ASP A 203 8.70 -0.39 -14.25
N TYR A 204 7.90 -0.90 -13.31
CA TYR A 204 8.44 -1.69 -12.20
C TYR A 204 7.62 -2.94 -11.90
N ILE A 205 8.34 -3.96 -11.42
CA ILE A 205 7.75 -5.22 -10.94
C ILE A 205 8.50 -5.61 -9.67
N PHE A 206 7.76 -5.81 -8.56
CA PHE A 206 8.29 -6.30 -7.30
C PHE A 206 7.51 -7.52 -6.83
N ASN A 207 8.23 -8.49 -6.27
CA ASN A 207 7.67 -9.58 -5.49
C ASN A 207 8.08 -9.35 -4.03
N GLN A 208 7.11 -9.30 -3.14
CA GLN A 208 7.29 -8.99 -1.74
C GLN A 208 6.66 -10.07 -0.88
N ALA A 209 7.35 -10.45 0.18
CA ALA A 209 6.80 -11.23 1.28
C ALA A 209 6.81 -10.39 2.55
N ALA A 210 5.71 -10.38 3.27
CA ALA A 210 5.56 -9.71 4.55
C ALA A 210 5.04 -10.68 5.61
N ASP A 211 5.63 -10.64 6.80
CA ASP A 211 5.19 -11.38 7.99
C ASP A 211 5.23 -10.43 9.18
N SER A 212 4.06 -10.12 9.73
CA SER A 212 3.87 -9.17 10.83
C SER A 212 3.31 -9.90 12.06
N LYS A 213 3.91 -9.66 13.22
CA LYS A 213 3.35 -10.12 14.51
C LYS A 213 2.37 -9.13 15.12
N ASP A 214 2.47 -7.86 14.75
CA ASP A 214 1.51 -6.81 15.10
C ASP A 214 1.30 -5.85 13.93
N LEU A 215 0.36 -6.21 13.05
CA LEU A 215 0.00 -5.43 11.86
C LEU A 215 -0.43 -4.01 12.21
N ARG A 216 -1.11 -3.79 13.34
CA ARG A 216 -1.56 -2.46 13.76
C ARG A 216 -0.39 -1.53 14.02
N THR A 217 0.60 -2.00 14.80
CA THR A 217 1.83 -1.26 15.04
C THR A 217 2.56 -0.98 13.73
N PHE A 218 2.62 -1.95 12.82
CA PHE A 218 3.25 -1.76 11.52
C PHE A 218 2.56 -0.67 10.70
N VAL A 219 1.23 -0.73 10.52
CA VAL A 219 0.54 0.25 9.66
C VAL A 219 0.37 1.62 10.32
N SER A 220 0.40 1.68 11.67
CA SER A 220 0.28 2.95 12.40
C SER A 220 1.43 3.91 12.09
N VAL A 221 2.61 3.39 11.77
CA VAL A 221 3.76 4.23 11.39
C VAL A 221 3.53 4.99 10.06
N PHE A 222 2.59 4.50 9.23
CA PHE A 222 2.15 5.17 8.00
C PHE A 222 0.88 6.02 8.21
N GLY A 223 0.48 6.25 9.46
CA GLY A 223 -0.71 7.04 9.79
C GLY A 223 -2.04 6.28 9.65
N ILE A 224 -2.01 4.96 9.42
CA ILE A 224 -3.22 4.14 9.30
C ILE A 224 -3.61 3.59 10.66
N ASP A 225 -4.73 4.03 11.19
CA ASP A 225 -5.27 3.55 12.46
C ASP A 225 -6.33 2.44 12.24
N LEU A 226 -5.87 1.20 12.18
CA LEU A 226 -6.77 0.04 12.06
C LEU A 226 -7.67 -0.15 13.29
N ALA A 227 -7.36 0.46 14.42
CA ALA A 227 -8.23 0.36 15.60
C ALA A 227 -9.57 1.08 15.40
N LYS A 228 -9.63 2.03 14.48
CA LYS A 228 -10.89 2.68 14.08
C LYS A 228 -11.85 1.75 13.33
N LEU A 229 -11.32 0.72 12.68
CA LEU A 229 -12.10 -0.28 11.95
C LEU A 229 -12.55 -1.46 12.84
N ALA A 230 -12.22 -1.44 14.13
CA ALA A 230 -12.52 -2.50 15.08
C ALA A 230 -13.69 -2.12 15.99
N ALA A 231 -14.59 -3.07 16.24
CA ALA A 231 -15.54 -2.94 17.35
C ALA A 231 -14.80 -2.68 18.68
N ALA A 232 -15.36 -1.84 19.54
CA ALA A 232 -14.68 -1.35 20.75
C ALA A 232 -14.12 -2.45 21.65
N GLU A 233 -14.85 -3.52 21.82
CA GLU A 233 -14.47 -4.72 22.58
C GLU A 233 -13.36 -5.56 21.95
N ASN A 234 -13.22 -5.50 20.64
CA ASN A 234 -12.25 -6.28 19.84
C ASN A 234 -10.97 -5.52 19.48
N LYS A 235 -10.88 -4.22 19.80
CA LYS A 235 -9.75 -3.36 19.41
C LYS A 235 -8.36 -3.94 19.74
N LYS A 236 -8.24 -4.73 20.78
CA LYS A 236 -6.96 -5.34 21.22
C LYS A 236 -6.66 -6.68 20.56
N SER A 237 -7.64 -7.35 19.96
CA SER A 237 -7.53 -8.75 19.51
C SER A 237 -7.44 -8.95 18.02
N ILE A 238 -7.83 -7.96 17.20
CA ILE A 238 -7.85 -8.07 15.75
C ILE A 238 -6.71 -7.27 15.09
N PHE A 239 -6.44 -7.57 13.83
CA PHE A 239 -5.35 -6.99 13.03
C PHE A 239 -3.98 -7.15 13.70
N LYS A 240 -3.75 -8.25 14.41
CA LYS A 240 -2.46 -8.52 15.02
C LYS A 240 -1.52 -9.18 14.03
N ARG A 241 -1.82 -10.40 13.64
CA ARG A 241 -0.94 -11.19 12.80
C ARG A 241 -1.32 -11.05 11.33
N ALA A 242 -0.32 -10.81 10.50
CA ALA A 242 -0.52 -10.80 9.04
C ALA A 242 0.64 -11.46 8.33
N GLN A 243 0.32 -12.23 7.30
CA GLN A 243 1.28 -12.79 6.36
C GLN A 243 0.77 -12.55 4.95
N ALA A 244 1.61 -12.09 4.05
CA ALA A 244 1.21 -11.85 2.67
C ALA A 244 2.36 -12.10 1.69
N GLU A 245 2.01 -12.69 0.55
CA GLU A 245 2.79 -12.65 -0.68
C GLU A 245 2.17 -11.58 -1.57
N ILE A 246 2.97 -10.62 -2.00
CA ILE A 246 2.49 -9.45 -2.73
C ILE A 246 3.29 -9.32 -4.02
N LYS A 247 2.59 -9.10 -5.13
CA LYS A 247 3.20 -8.69 -6.41
C LYS A 247 2.75 -7.28 -6.71
N ILE A 248 3.70 -6.40 -6.94
CA ILE A 248 3.46 -5.00 -7.28
C ILE A 248 4.00 -4.78 -8.67
N ASN A 249 3.19 -4.27 -9.57
CA ASN A 249 3.63 -3.87 -10.90
C ASN A 249 2.93 -2.58 -11.32
N GLY A 250 3.61 -1.77 -12.09
CA GLY A 250 3.05 -0.50 -12.52
C GLY A 250 4.05 0.38 -13.24
N ASN A 251 3.62 1.60 -13.43
CA ASN A 251 4.38 2.70 -14.01
C ASN A 251 4.04 4.00 -13.26
N LEU A 252 4.33 5.18 -13.84
CA LEU A 252 4.05 6.46 -13.19
C LEU A 252 2.55 6.80 -13.10
N ASP A 253 1.70 6.17 -13.90
CA ASP A 253 0.28 6.49 -14.02
C ASP A 253 -0.63 5.37 -13.48
N SER A 254 -0.08 4.19 -13.27
CA SER A 254 -0.83 3.03 -12.80
C SER A 254 -0.02 2.14 -11.85
N LEU A 255 -0.72 1.57 -10.88
CA LEU A 255 -0.18 0.63 -9.92
C LEU A 255 -1.15 -0.55 -9.79
N LYS A 256 -0.66 -1.77 -9.88
CA LYS A 256 -1.41 -2.98 -9.55
C LYS A 256 -0.71 -3.73 -8.43
N ILE A 257 -1.45 -3.99 -7.37
CA ILE A 257 -1.05 -4.82 -6.24
C ILE A 257 -1.85 -6.11 -6.31
N SER A 258 -1.17 -7.24 -6.43
CA SER A 258 -1.79 -8.56 -6.39
C SER A 258 -1.31 -9.28 -5.13
N PHE A 259 -2.22 -9.86 -4.38
CA PHE A 259 -1.92 -10.69 -3.21
C PHE A 259 -2.49 -12.10 -3.44
N PRO A 260 -1.73 -12.98 -4.10
CA PRO A 260 -2.17 -14.35 -4.39
C PRO A 260 -2.45 -15.14 -3.12
N ARG A 261 -1.81 -14.75 -2.02
CA ARG A 261 -2.04 -15.31 -0.69
C ARG A 261 -1.77 -14.25 0.37
N ALA A 262 -2.78 -13.95 1.16
CA ALA A 262 -2.64 -13.17 2.38
C ALA A 262 -3.47 -13.81 3.50
N VAL A 263 -3.03 -13.67 4.74
CA VAL A 263 -3.76 -14.10 5.92
C VAL A 263 -3.66 -12.97 6.94
N ILE A 264 -4.79 -12.47 7.41
CA ILE A 264 -4.86 -11.50 8.50
C ILE A 264 -5.60 -12.17 9.66
N ASP A 265 -4.92 -12.32 10.80
CA ASP A 265 -5.36 -13.15 11.93
C ASP A 265 -5.71 -14.58 11.48
N SER A 266 -6.98 -14.89 11.26
CA SER A 266 -7.44 -16.21 10.78
C SER A 266 -8.15 -16.13 9.42
N THR A 267 -8.25 -14.96 8.81
CA THR A 267 -8.95 -14.73 7.55
C THR A 267 -7.96 -14.81 6.39
N ALA A 268 -8.17 -15.79 5.52
CA ALA A 268 -7.41 -15.90 4.29
C ALA A 268 -8.02 -15.01 3.20
N LEU A 269 -7.16 -14.27 2.51
CA LEU A 269 -7.48 -13.30 1.48
C LEU A 269 -6.66 -13.59 0.23
N ARG A 270 -7.23 -13.34 -0.93
CA ARG A 270 -6.50 -13.23 -2.19
C ARG A 270 -7.18 -12.19 -3.07
N GLY A 271 -6.45 -11.59 -3.99
CA GLY A 271 -7.06 -10.62 -4.88
C GLY A 271 -6.10 -9.66 -5.53
N ASN A 272 -6.66 -8.62 -6.10
CA ASN A 272 -5.95 -7.56 -6.79
C ASN A 272 -6.54 -6.20 -6.39
N ILE A 273 -5.68 -5.19 -6.27
CA ILE A 273 -6.08 -3.80 -6.17
C ILE A 273 -5.30 -3.02 -7.22
N GLY A 274 -6.00 -2.32 -8.09
CA GLY A 274 -5.45 -1.47 -9.12
C GLY A 274 -5.71 0.01 -8.82
N PHE A 275 -4.74 0.86 -9.08
CA PHE A 275 -4.86 2.31 -9.02
C PHE A 275 -4.50 2.86 -10.39
N VAL A 276 -5.37 3.69 -10.95
CA VAL A 276 -5.14 4.35 -12.25
C VAL A 276 -5.33 5.85 -12.04
N LYS A 277 -4.29 6.61 -12.36
CA LYS A 277 -4.34 8.07 -12.31
C LYS A 277 -5.07 8.58 -13.55
N LYS A 278 -6.21 9.22 -13.32
CA LYS A 278 -6.97 10.00 -14.31
C LYS A 278 -7.09 11.44 -13.78
N GLU A 279 -8.17 12.15 -14.07
CA GLU A 279 -8.49 13.41 -13.39
C GLU A 279 -8.61 13.20 -11.86
N LYS A 280 -9.17 12.04 -11.48
CA LYS A 280 -9.18 11.48 -10.12
C LYS A 280 -8.49 10.13 -10.12
N VAL A 281 -8.14 9.64 -8.95
CA VAL A 281 -7.62 8.29 -8.79
C VAL A 281 -8.78 7.30 -8.88
N TYR A 282 -8.70 6.39 -9.83
CA TYR A 282 -9.63 5.29 -10.00
C TYR A 282 -9.07 4.03 -9.36
N VAL A 283 -9.85 3.40 -8.49
CA VAL A 283 -9.48 2.19 -7.76
C VAL A 283 -10.30 1.02 -8.26
N LEU A 284 -9.63 -0.03 -8.69
CA LEU A 284 -10.21 -1.32 -9.06
C LEU A 284 -9.86 -2.32 -7.97
N ALA A 285 -10.82 -3.04 -7.42
CA ALA A 285 -10.56 -4.09 -6.44
C ALA A 285 -11.33 -5.37 -6.79
N ASP A 286 -10.63 -6.50 -6.68
CA ASP A 286 -11.20 -7.85 -6.82
C ASP A 286 -10.64 -8.69 -5.69
N ILE A 287 -11.48 -9.05 -4.71
CA ILE A 287 -11.06 -9.64 -3.44
C ILE A 287 -11.88 -10.87 -3.14
N ASP A 288 -11.20 -12.00 -2.98
CA ASP A 288 -11.77 -13.22 -2.42
C ASP A 288 -11.33 -13.40 -0.97
N THR A 289 -12.24 -13.75 -0.10
CA THR A 289 -11.96 -14.06 1.30
C THR A 289 -12.64 -15.31 1.79
N SER A 290 -11.99 -16.04 2.69
CA SER A 290 -12.50 -17.33 3.17
C SER A 290 -13.62 -17.18 4.19
N LYS A 291 -13.32 -16.51 5.31
CA LYS A 291 -14.27 -16.36 6.41
C LYS A 291 -14.10 -15.02 7.10
N ILE A 292 -15.21 -14.32 7.34
CA ILE A 292 -15.23 -13.06 8.09
C ILE A 292 -16.21 -13.19 9.27
N ILE A 293 -15.82 -12.69 10.44
CA ILE A 293 -16.71 -12.47 11.57
C ILE A 293 -16.97 -10.98 11.64
N PHE A 294 -18.10 -10.54 11.07
CA PHE A 294 -18.41 -9.11 10.93
C PHE A 294 -18.49 -8.39 12.29
N ASP A 295 -18.97 -9.07 13.33
CA ASP A 295 -19.09 -8.51 14.67
C ASP A 295 -17.76 -8.04 15.27
N ARG A 296 -16.62 -8.51 14.75
CA ARG A 296 -15.29 -8.04 15.15
C ARG A 296 -14.94 -6.68 14.55
N TYR A 297 -15.52 -6.34 13.42
CA TYR A 297 -15.17 -5.16 12.61
C TYR A 297 -16.26 -4.09 12.62
N LEU A 298 -17.52 -4.49 12.70
CA LEU A 298 -18.62 -3.54 12.74
C LEU A 298 -18.69 -2.87 14.10
N GLN A 299 -18.65 -1.55 14.12
CA GLN A 299 -18.87 -0.79 15.34
C GLN A 299 -20.36 -0.85 15.73
N ALA A 300 -20.61 -1.10 17.00
CA ALA A 300 -21.97 -0.97 17.53
C ALA A 300 -22.48 0.46 17.34
N VAL A 301 -23.76 0.59 16.98
CA VAL A 301 -24.41 1.90 16.92
C VAL A 301 -24.33 2.55 18.30
N PRO A 302 -23.81 3.79 18.44
CA PRO A 302 -23.73 4.48 19.70
C PRO A 302 -25.08 4.58 20.41
N GLU A 303 -25.08 4.58 21.74
CA GLU A 303 -26.32 4.65 22.54
C GLU A 303 -27.22 5.80 22.14
N GLN A 304 -26.61 6.98 21.83
CA GLN A 304 -27.30 8.18 21.37
C GLN A 304 -28.06 8.01 20.06
N LEU A 305 -27.61 7.08 19.20
CA LEU A 305 -28.22 6.77 17.91
C LEU A 305 -29.18 5.58 17.97
N LYS A 306 -29.31 4.88 19.10
CA LYS A 306 -30.22 3.75 19.20
C LYS A 306 -31.69 4.14 18.91
N GLN A 307 -32.08 5.32 19.34
CA GLN A 307 -33.43 5.89 19.12
C GLN A 307 -33.49 6.80 17.88
N ALA A 308 -32.39 7.00 17.17
CA ALA A 308 -32.36 7.80 15.96
C ALA A 308 -33.11 7.14 14.80
N SER A 309 -33.45 7.90 13.79
CA SER A 309 -34.09 7.40 12.58
C SER A 309 -33.25 6.33 11.86
N VAL A 310 -33.88 5.52 11.04
CA VAL A 310 -33.17 4.55 10.18
C VAL A 310 -32.18 5.25 9.28
N GLN A 311 -32.54 6.43 8.77
CA GLN A 311 -31.68 7.26 7.94
C GLN A 311 -30.42 7.71 8.67
N ASP A 312 -30.53 8.20 9.92
CA ASP A 312 -29.38 8.66 10.69
C ASP A 312 -28.41 7.51 11.02
N LYS A 313 -28.97 6.33 11.34
CA LYS A 313 -28.16 5.11 11.55
C LYS A 313 -27.43 4.70 10.28
N PHE A 314 -28.08 4.76 9.13
CA PHE A 314 -27.46 4.44 7.84
C PHE A 314 -26.35 5.43 7.53
N ILE A 315 -26.60 6.74 7.63
CA ILE A 315 -25.60 7.79 7.41
C ILE A 315 -24.39 7.60 8.36
N TYR A 316 -24.66 7.29 9.63
CA TYR A 316 -23.59 7.00 10.59
C TYR A 316 -22.72 5.82 10.13
N GLN A 317 -23.31 4.71 9.74
CA GLN A 317 -22.57 3.52 9.27
C GLN A 317 -21.78 3.82 8.00
N MET A 318 -22.36 4.55 7.06
CA MET A 318 -21.67 4.94 5.82
C MET A 318 -20.46 5.85 6.09
N ASN A 319 -20.55 6.75 7.08
CA ASN A 319 -19.43 7.63 7.46
C ASN A 319 -18.34 6.91 8.29
N LEU A 320 -18.59 5.71 8.81
CA LEU A 320 -17.55 4.89 9.44
C LEU A 320 -16.61 4.26 8.41
N ILE A 321 -17.08 4.05 7.20
CA ILE A 321 -16.26 3.50 6.12
C ILE A 321 -15.30 4.61 5.70
N PRO A 322 -13.97 4.36 5.69
CA PRO A 322 -12.99 5.38 5.34
C PRO A 322 -12.95 5.63 3.82
N TRP A 323 -14.09 5.99 3.25
CA TRP A 323 -14.16 6.38 1.87
C TRP A 323 -13.45 7.72 1.68
N ASN A 324 -12.46 7.75 0.81
CA ASN A 324 -11.96 9.02 0.31
C ASN A 324 -12.89 9.47 -0.84
N ARG A 325 -13.61 10.57 -0.64
CA ARG A 325 -14.54 11.15 -1.63
C ARG A 325 -13.87 11.57 -2.95
N ASP A 326 -12.55 11.66 -2.94
CA ASP A 326 -11.75 11.96 -4.14
C ASP A 326 -11.39 10.72 -4.96
N LEU A 327 -11.81 9.53 -4.53
CA LEU A 327 -11.59 8.27 -5.22
C LEU A 327 -12.87 7.81 -5.92
N ASP A 328 -12.72 7.39 -7.16
CA ASP A 328 -13.71 6.55 -7.83
C ASP A 328 -13.33 5.08 -7.59
N VAL A 329 -14.25 4.27 -7.10
CA VAL A 329 -13.99 2.87 -6.72
C VAL A 329 -14.91 1.94 -7.49
N ASP A 330 -14.36 0.88 -8.05
CA ASP A 330 -15.08 -0.26 -8.60
C ASP A 330 -14.54 -1.51 -7.92
N ALA A 331 -15.36 -2.17 -7.10
CA ALA A 331 -14.91 -3.27 -6.26
C ALA A 331 -15.84 -4.49 -6.33
N GLU A 332 -15.22 -5.64 -6.57
CA GLU A 332 -15.84 -6.94 -6.44
C GLU A 332 -15.28 -7.67 -5.22
N VAL A 333 -16.16 -8.19 -4.37
CA VAL A 333 -15.78 -8.91 -3.16
C VAL A 333 -16.57 -10.22 -3.07
N ASN A 334 -15.85 -11.33 -2.95
CA ASN A 334 -16.40 -12.65 -2.69
C ASN A 334 -16.02 -13.10 -1.28
N ILE A 335 -16.98 -13.48 -0.47
CA ILE A 335 -16.80 -14.01 0.87
C ILE A 335 -17.40 -15.41 0.94
N ALA A 336 -16.56 -16.42 1.14
CA ALA A 336 -17.05 -17.80 1.16
C ALA A 336 -18.00 -18.05 2.34
N SER A 337 -17.69 -17.49 3.51
CA SER A 337 -18.56 -17.54 4.68
C SER A 337 -18.37 -16.32 5.58
N ALA A 338 -19.43 -15.92 6.27
CA ALA A 338 -19.35 -14.90 7.31
C ALA A 338 -20.23 -15.25 8.51
N VAL A 339 -20.03 -14.56 9.61
CA VAL A 339 -20.91 -14.58 10.77
C VAL A 339 -21.27 -13.14 11.12
N TYR A 340 -22.55 -12.87 11.35
CA TYR A 340 -23.06 -11.58 11.80
C TYR A 340 -24.17 -11.79 12.83
N ASN A 341 -24.01 -11.27 14.04
CA ASN A 341 -24.91 -11.50 15.20
C ASN A 341 -25.20 -13.01 15.39
N ASP A 342 -24.13 -13.84 15.41
CA ASP A 342 -24.21 -15.30 15.46
C ASP A 342 -24.95 -15.97 14.28
N ILE A 343 -25.41 -15.22 13.30
CA ILE A 343 -26.07 -15.76 12.10
C ILE A 343 -25.01 -16.13 11.07
N PRO A 344 -24.93 -17.41 10.65
CA PRO A 344 -24.02 -17.80 9.58
C PRO A 344 -24.54 -17.33 8.23
N LEU A 345 -23.65 -16.78 7.43
CA LEU A 345 -23.88 -16.34 6.05
C LEU A 345 -22.92 -17.11 5.13
N GLU A 346 -23.40 -17.55 3.99
CA GLU A 346 -22.59 -18.32 3.03
C GLU A 346 -22.63 -17.69 1.65
N LYS A 347 -21.49 -17.70 0.98
CA LYS A 347 -21.30 -17.22 -0.39
C LYS A 347 -21.88 -15.82 -0.59
N ILE A 348 -21.24 -14.87 0.05
CA ILE A 348 -21.59 -13.46 -0.11
C ILE A 348 -20.82 -12.93 -1.33
N TYR A 349 -21.51 -12.26 -2.22
CA TYR A 349 -20.95 -11.52 -3.34
C TYR A 349 -21.38 -10.07 -3.28
N LEU A 350 -20.45 -9.17 -3.50
CA LEU A 350 -20.70 -7.73 -3.62
C LEU A 350 -19.96 -7.18 -4.83
N HIS A 351 -20.68 -6.51 -5.72
CA HIS A 351 -20.09 -5.64 -6.75
C HIS A 351 -20.62 -4.24 -6.56
N ILE A 352 -19.73 -3.31 -6.25
CA ILE A 352 -20.06 -1.93 -5.91
C ILE A 352 -19.19 -0.97 -6.72
N ASN A 353 -19.84 0.08 -7.25
CA ASN A 353 -19.19 1.22 -7.85
C ASN A 353 -19.55 2.48 -7.04
N THR A 354 -18.55 3.28 -6.69
CA THR A 354 -18.79 4.54 -5.98
C THR A 354 -18.04 5.67 -6.64
N ASN A 355 -18.69 6.83 -6.70
CA ASN A 355 -18.12 8.06 -7.21
C ASN A 355 -18.64 9.23 -6.36
N GLN A 356 -17.77 9.84 -5.56
CA GLN A 356 -18.13 10.92 -4.63
C GLN A 356 -19.24 10.52 -3.64
N GLU A 357 -20.45 11.03 -3.85
CA GLU A 357 -21.65 10.74 -3.04
C GLU A 357 -22.62 9.76 -3.73
N HIS A 358 -22.27 9.30 -4.92
CA HIS A 358 -23.03 8.31 -5.66
C HIS A 358 -22.56 6.89 -5.33
N MET A 359 -23.49 5.96 -5.16
CA MET A 359 -23.22 4.54 -4.95
C MET A 359 -24.12 3.70 -5.85
N ASP A 360 -23.50 2.81 -6.58
CA ASP A 360 -24.17 1.84 -7.44
C ASP A 360 -23.75 0.43 -7.01
N VAL A 361 -24.59 -0.25 -6.25
CA VAL A 361 -24.45 -1.67 -5.94
C VAL A 361 -25.03 -2.45 -7.10
N LYS A 362 -24.16 -2.85 -8.03
CA LYS A 362 -24.56 -3.65 -9.20
C LYS A 362 -25.19 -4.97 -8.78
N LYS A 363 -24.64 -5.58 -7.74
CA LYS A 363 -25.15 -6.80 -7.15
C LYS A 363 -24.61 -6.98 -5.73
N PHE A 364 -25.49 -7.25 -4.81
CA PHE A 364 -25.17 -7.87 -3.52
C PHE A 364 -25.97 -9.18 -3.44
N SER A 365 -25.35 -10.27 -3.06
CA SER A 365 -26.08 -11.53 -2.85
C SER A 365 -25.49 -12.34 -1.70
N VAL A 366 -26.38 -13.09 -1.04
CA VAL A 366 -26.06 -14.09 -0.03
C VAL A 366 -26.80 -15.37 -0.42
N ASP A 367 -26.08 -16.44 -0.69
CA ASP A 367 -26.72 -17.71 -1.12
C ASP A 367 -27.45 -18.42 0.03
N ASN A 368 -26.91 -18.25 1.27
CA ASN A 368 -27.54 -18.83 2.45
C ASN A 368 -27.47 -17.91 3.65
N ILE A 369 -28.60 -17.47 4.15
CA ILE A 369 -28.84 -16.82 5.44
C ILE A 369 -30.04 -17.50 6.13
N ALA A 370 -29.78 -18.35 7.11
CA ALA A 370 -30.84 -19.10 7.80
C ALA A 370 -31.79 -19.87 6.85
N GLY A 371 -31.25 -20.50 5.80
CA GLY A 371 -32.01 -21.23 4.80
C GLY A 371 -32.68 -20.36 3.72
N ALA A 372 -32.33 -19.08 3.66
CA ALA A 372 -32.80 -18.16 2.62
C ALA A 372 -31.65 -17.69 1.72
N SER A 373 -31.97 -17.42 0.46
CA SER A 373 -31.12 -16.64 -0.44
C SER A 373 -31.64 -15.21 -0.55
N LEU A 374 -30.71 -14.26 -0.65
CA LEU A 374 -30.98 -12.84 -0.82
C LEU A 374 -30.17 -12.29 -1.99
N SER A 375 -30.80 -11.51 -2.84
CA SER A 375 -30.11 -10.68 -3.85
C SER A 375 -30.64 -9.26 -3.80
N LEU A 376 -29.75 -8.27 -4.00
CA LEU A 376 -30.08 -6.85 -3.98
C LEU A 376 -29.22 -6.12 -5.02
N SER A 377 -29.82 -5.14 -5.68
CA SER A 377 -29.13 -4.09 -6.42
C SER A 377 -29.63 -2.73 -5.97
N MET A 378 -28.77 -1.70 -6.06
CA MET A 378 -29.09 -0.39 -5.53
C MET A 378 -28.34 0.70 -6.29
N ASN A 379 -29.06 1.75 -6.65
CA ASN A 379 -28.48 3.00 -7.15
C ASN A 379 -28.92 4.14 -6.22
N ALA A 380 -27.99 4.86 -5.63
CA ALA A 380 -28.29 5.88 -4.65
C ALA A 380 -27.36 7.08 -4.75
N ASP A 381 -27.92 8.25 -4.47
CA ASP A 381 -27.20 9.52 -4.41
C ASP A 381 -27.15 10.03 -2.97
N LYS A 382 -26.19 10.93 -2.70
CA LYS A 382 -26.01 11.62 -1.41
C LYS A 382 -25.89 10.68 -0.21
N ILE A 383 -25.25 9.53 -0.40
CA ILE A 383 -25.16 8.43 0.57
C ILE A 383 -24.60 8.81 1.94
N PHE A 384 -23.83 9.91 2.04
CA PHE A 384 -23.18 10.36 3.27
C PHE A 384 -23.94 11.48 3.99
N SER A 385 -24.99 12.05 3.37
CA SER A 385 -25.67 13.23 3.88
C SER A 385 -27.19 13.09 3.91
N ALA A 386 -27.80 12.81 2.78
CA ALA A 386 -29.24 12.71 2.62
C ALA A 386 -29.55 11.62 1.56
N PRO A 387 -29.39 10.33 1.91
CA PRO A 387 -29.49 9.24 0.95
C PRO A 387 -30.81 9.23 0.21
N TYR A 388 -30.72 9.22 -1.11
CA TYR A 388 -31.87 9.07 -2.00
C TYR A 388 -31.63 7.87 -2.92
N PHE A 389 -32.48 6.86 -2.83
CA PHE A 389 -32.44 5.66 -3.64
C PHE A 389 -33.21 5.92 -4.94
N ASN A 390 -32.47 6.01 -6.04
CA ASN A 390 -33.06 6.10 -7.37
C ASN A 390 -33.78 4.78 -7.71
N GLU A 391 -33.11 3.69 -7.36
CA GLU A 391 -33.65 2.34 -7.46
C GLU A 391 -32.97 1.43 -6.43
N LEU A 392 -33.74 0.68 -5.70
CA LEU A 392 -33.29 -0.46 -4.91
C LEU A 392 -34.19 -1.64 -5.25
N SER A 393 -33.62 -2.69 -5.83
CA SER A 393 -34.35 -3.91 -6.17
C SER A 393 -33.89 -5.06 -5.28
N TYR A 394 -34.79 -5.94 -4.88
CA TYR A 394 -34.48 -7.10 -4.06
C TYR A 394 -35.22 -8.35 -4.49
N ASP A 395 -34.60 -9.51 -4.23
CA ASP A 395 -35.16 -10.87 -4.40
C ASP A 395 -34.75 -11.72 -3.18
N ILE A 396 -35.74 -12.29 -2.48
CA ILE A 396 -35.54 -13.14 -1.30
C ILE A 396 -36.29 -14.45 -1.55
N LYS A 397 -35.65 -15.58 -1.32
CA LYS A 397 -36.28 -16.91 -1.44
C LYS A 397 -35.86 -17.81 -0.29
N THR A 398 -36.80 -18.56 0.27
CA THR A 398 -36.51 -19.56 1.29
C THR A 398 -37.53 -20.71 1.22
N ASP A 399 -37.01 -21.89 1.48
CA ASP A 399 -37.85 -23.08 1.67
C ASP A 399 -38.27 -23.27 3.13
N ASN A 400 -37.75 -22.45 4.04
CA ASN A 400 -38.01 -22.51 5.48
C ASN A 400 -38.19 -21.10 6.10
N PHE A 401 -39.31 -20.45 5.71
CA PHE A 401 -39.61 -19.10 6.22
C PHE A 401 -39.63 -18.99 7.75
N PRO A 402 -40.16 -19.93 8.52
CA PRO A 402 -40.14 -19.85 9.97
C PRO A 402 -38.72 -19.76 10.56
N LEU A 403 -37.78 -20.52 10.04
CA LEU A 403 -36.37 -20.45 10.45
C LEU A 403 -35.78 -19.09 10.10
N PHE A 404 -35.96 -18.65 8.86
CA PHE A 404 -35.46 -17.34 8.39
C PHE A 404 -36.02 -16.21 9.24
N ALA A 405 -37.35 -16.15 9.44
CA ALA A 405 -37.99 -15.12 10.24
C ALA A 405 -37.51 -15.12 11.70
N SER A 406 -37.48 -16.30 12.35
CA SER A 406 -37.03 -16.39 13.75
C SER A 406 -35.55 -15.99 13.94
N THR A 407 -34.71 -16.35 12.99
CA THR A 407 -33.28 -15.98 13.02
C THR A 407 -33.08 -14.47 12.90
N LEU A 408 -33.91 -13.79 12.10
CA LEU A 408 -33.86 -12.34 11.97
C LEU A 408 -34.65 -11.57 13.07
N GLY A 409 -35.21 -12.28 14.03
CA GLY A 409 -36.02 -11.68 15.11
C GLY A 409 -37.35 -11.13 14.61
N ILE A 410 -37.82 -11.56 13.46
CA ILE A 410 -39.12 -11.16 12.92
C ILE A 410 -40.20 -11.94 13.66
N ASP A 411 -40.98 -11.25 14.47
CA ASP A 411 -42.18 -11.85 15.10
C ASP A 411 -43.26 -12.07 14.06
N THR A 412 -43.50 -13.33 13.72
CA THR A 412 -44.51 -13.72 12.76
C THR A 412 -45.92 -13.76 13.35
N GLY A 413 -46.09 -13.44 14.64
CA GLY A 413 -47.32 -13.11 15.45
C GLY A 413 -48.55 -14.01 15.30
N SER A 414 -48.82 -14.61 14.22
CA SER A 414 -49.88 -15.55 13.97
C SER A 414 -49.63 -16.40 12.71
N LYS A 415 -49.71 -17.40 12.74
CA LYS A 415 -50.27 -18.62 13.12
C LYS A 415 -50.51 -19.60 11.98
N ASN A 416 -51.11 -19.28 10.87
CA ASN A 416 -51.43 -20.23 9.80
C ASN A 416 -50.78 -19.90 8.44
N LEU A 417 -50.62 -18.63 8.10
CA LEU A 417 -50.01 -18.18 6.86
C LEU A 417 -48.50 -18.54 6.85
N PHE A 418 -47.85 -18.32 7.98
CA PHE A 418 -46.41 -18.54 8.15
C PHE A 418 -46.02 -19.98 8.47
N LYS A 419 -46.99 -20.90 8.63
CA LYS A 419 -46.70 -22.34 8.71
C LYS A 419 -46.25 -22.91 7.38
N ARG A 420 -46.50 -22.21 6.27
CA ARG A 420 -45.96 -22.59 4.96
C ARG A 420 -44.47 -22.35 4.95
N LYS A 421 -43.70 -23.35 4.57
CA LYS A 421 -42.27 -23.31 4.59
C LYS A 421 -41.69 -22.45 3.47
N ILE A 422 -42.31 -22.43 2.31
CA ILE A 422 -41.81 -21.75 1.10
C ILE A 422 -42.28 -20.30 1.12
N PHE A 423 -41.30 -19.39 0.97
CA PHE A 423 -41.53 -17.95 0.83
C PHE A 423 -40.65 -17.38 -0.26
N ALA A 424 -41.19 -16.49 -1.05
CA ALA A 424 -40.43 -15.64 -1.99
C ALA A 424 -40.97 -14.22 -1.93
N ALA A 425 -40.05 -13.25 -2.01
CA ALA A 425 -40.39 -11.83 -2.11
C ALA A 425 -39.48 -11.17 -3.11
N GLN A 426 -40.06 -10.40 -4.02
CA GLN A 426 -39.30 -9.55 -4.95
C GLN A 426 -39.95 -8.17 -5.00
N GLY A 427 -39.11 -7.12 -5.18
CA GLY A 427 -39.68 -5.79 -5.24
C GLY A 427 -38.63 -4.75 -5.60
N ALA A 428 -39.15 -3.54 -5.79
CA ALA A 428 -38.33 -2.35 -6.03
C ALA A 428 -38.80 -1.20 -5.14
N MET A 429 -37.84 -0.39 -4.73
CA MET A 429 -38.05 0.79 -3.87
C MET A 429 -37.33 1.98 -4.48
N SER A 430 -37.91 3.18 -4.38
CA SER A 430 -37.27 4.45 -4.72
C SER A 430 -37.73 5.56 -3.77
N GLY A 431 -36.84 6.48 -3.44
CA GLY A 431 -37.08 7.56 -2.48
C GLY A 431 -36.04 7.63 -1.37
N THR A 432 -36.42 8.19 -0.24
CA THR A 432 -35.57 8.28 0.96
C THR A 432 -35.89 7.13 1.93
N LEU A 433 -35.07 6.95 2.98
CA LEU A 433 -35.37 5.97 4.04
C LEU A 433 -36.57 6.36 4.93
N SER A 434 -37.01 7.62 4.88
CA SER A 434 -38.19 8.11 5.62
C SER A 434 -39.46 8.09 4.79
N GLU A 435 -39.35 8.22 3.46
CA GLU A 435 -40.49 8.19 2.55
C GLU A 435 -40.07 7.59 1.21
N PHE A 436 -40.68 6.49 0.81
CA PHE A 436 -40.32 5.81 -0.42
C PHE A 436 -41.53 5.15 -1.10
N SER A 437 -41.47 5.09 -2.41
CA SER A 437 -42.36 4.26 -3.22
C SER A 437 -41.90 2.83 -3.16
N LEU A 438 -42.79 1.90 -2.95
CA LEU A 438 -42.55 0.46 -2.90
C LEU A 438 -43.45 -0.28 -3.83
N SER A 439 -42.90 -1.18 -4.66
CA SER A 439 -43.64 -2.21 -5.40
C SER A 439 -43.07 -3.55 -4.98
N SER A 440 -43.90 -4.42 -4.49
CA SER A 440 -43.50 -5.75 -3.96
C SER A 440 -44.47 -6.83 -4.31
N VAL A 441 -43.97 -8.01 -4.69
CA VAL A 441 -44.71 -9.23 -4.84
C VAL A 441 -44.17 -10.24 -3.85
N GLN A 442 -45.06 -10.83 -3.04
CA GLN A 442 -44.70 -11.80 -2.01
C GLN A 442 -45.51 -13.08 -2.23
N LYS A 443 -44.86 -14.23 -2.15
CA LYS A 443 -45.49 -15.56 -2.27
C LYS A 443 -45.27 -16.37 -1.00
N PHE A 444 -46.34 -16.88 -0.43
CA PHE A 444 -46.33 -17.83 0.68
C PHE A 444 -46.98 -19.16 0.22
N GLY A 445 -46.14 -20.08 -0.24
CA GLY A 445 -46.60 -21.25 -0.95
C GLY A 445 -47.37 -20.87 -2.23
N ASP A 446 -48.64 -21.22 -2.34
CA ASP A 446 -49.49 -20.90 -3.51
C ASP A 446 -50.20 -19.53 -3.39
N THR A 447 -50.04 -18.81 -2.29
CA THR A 447 -50.70 -17.52 -2.07
C THR A 447 -49.77 -16.39 -2.45
N GLU A 448 -50.22 -15.50 -3.33
CA GLU A 448 -49.49 -14.33 -3.78
C GLU A 448 -50.13 -13.05 -3.26
N PHE A 449 -49.31 -12.11 -2.82
CA PHE A 449 -49.71 -10.76 -2.42
C PHE A 449 -48.88 -9.78 -3.25
N SER A 450 -49.54 -8.76 -3.77
CA SER A 450 -48.86 -7.62 -4.40
C SER A 450 -49.18 -6.32 -3.68
N TYR A 451 -48.23 -5.46 -3.56
CA TYR A 451 -48.35 -4.14 -3.00
C TYR A 451 -47.67 -3.14 -3.91
N THR A 452 -48.33 -2.00 -4.15
CA THR A 452 -47.72 -0.84 -4.80
C THR A 452 -48.27 0.42 -4.11
N GLY A 453 -47.37 1.25 -3.61
CA GLY A 453 -47.78 2.46 -2.88
C GLY A 453 -46.57 3.21 -2.29
N VAL A 454 -46.89 4.26 -1.54
CA VAL A 454 -45.90 5.05 -0.80
C VAL A 454 -45.89 4.62 0.66
N VAL A 455 -44.72 4.42 1.20
CA VAL A 455 -44.49 4.09 2.61
C VAL A 455 -43.80 5.28 3.27
N ALA A 456 -44.41 5.81 4.34
CA ALA A 456 -43.76 6.78 5.22
C ALA A 456 -43.41 6.12 6.55
N VAL A 457 -42.16 6.28 6.98
CA VAL A 457 -41.62 5.75 8.24
C VAL A 457 -41.52 6.91 9.23
N SER A 458 -42.35 6.87 10.25
CA SER A 458 -42.39 7.89 11.33
C SER A 458 -41.36 7.59 12.44
#